data_c0edf5eed2df4431c78459aadeedb847
#
_entry.id   c0edf5eed2df4431c78459aadeedb847
#
_cell.length_a   1.000
_cell.length_b   1.000
_cell.length_c   1.000
_cell.angle_alpha   90.00
_cell.angle_beta   90.00
_cell.angle_gamma   90.00
#
_symmetry.space_group_name_H-M   'P 1'
#
loop_
_entity.id
_entity.type
_entity.pdbx_description
1 polymer ?
#
loop_
_entity_poly.entity_id
_entity_poly.type
_entity_poly.pdbx_seq_one_letter_code
_entity_poly.pdbx_strand_id
1 'polypeptide(L)'
;MNWTRGYILIGKINNMKLPISIGILSWKSGQVLVDTLSSHYFNGLFEIVNDVCILFQEFSEEDKTIADHFGIPYIAKDNNIGIGQAFIELTEQAKTDNILVVEHDWNLIEDKETTYNRLKSGLDLINSDYDVVRYRHRKRPGIPHFSFRHRGNELTYYDEEIEATSPHLLD
;
A
#
# COMPACT_ATOMS: atom_id res chain seq x y z
N MET A 1 35.78 -31.85 22.96
CA MET A 1 35.10 -30.58 22.72
C MET A 1 33.80 -30.88 21.96
N ASN A 2 32.68 -30.83 22.66
CA ASN A 2 31.36 -31.11 22.09
C ASN A 2 30.77 -29.80 21.54
N TRP A 3 30.61 -29.73 20.23
CA TRP A 3 29.86 -28.65 19.57
C TRP A 3 28.39 -29.00 19.64
N THR A 4 27.65 -28.33 20.51
CA THR A 4 26.17 -28.36 20.52
C THR A 4 25.70 -27.59 19.29
N ARG A 5 25.11 -28.29 18.32
CA ARG A 5 24.42 -27.69 17.18
C ARG A 5 23.18 -26.98 17.73
N GLY A 6 23.23 -25.64 17.73
CA GLY A 6 22.05 -24.82 17.94
C GLY A 6 21.11 -24.94 16.74
N TYR A 7 19.91 -25.46 16.97
CA TYR A 7 18.85 -25.47 15.97
C TYR A 7 18.17 -24.10 15.97
N ILE A 8 18.27 -23.38 14.87
CA ILE A 8 17.44 -22.20 14.64
C ILE A 8 16.08 -22.72 14.19
N LEU A 9 15.07 -22.57 15.05
CA LEU A 9 13.68 -22.77 14.66
C LEU A 9 13.28 -21.61 13.75
N ILE A 10 13.39 -21.81 12.45
CA ILE A 10 12.74 -20.93 11.48
C ILE A 10 11.24 -21.27 11.56
N GLY A 11 10.50 -20.45 12.30
CA GLY A 11 9.06 -20.52 12.31
C GLY A 11 8.58 -20.33 10.87
N LYS A 12 7.78 -21.25 10.34
CA LYS A 12 7.03 -21.03 9.11
C LYS A 12 6.21 -19.75 9.35
N ILE A 13 6.53 -18.68 8.64
CA ILE A 13 5.63 -17.56 8.49
C ILE A 13 4.38 -18.18 7.84
N ASN A 14 3.34 -18.34 8.64
CA ASN A 14 2.06 -18.81 8.13
C ASN A 14 1.70 -17.90 6.97
N ASN A 15 1.31 -18.50 5.85
CA ASN A 15 0.82 -17.83 4.63
C ASN A 15 -0.53 -17.11 4.88
N MET A 16 -0.71 -16.45 6.01
CA MET A 16 -1.90 -15.67 6.28
C MET A 16 -1.73 -14.29 5.65
N LYS A 17 -2.54 -14.06 4.65
CA LYS A 17 -2.71 -12.73 4.08
C LYS A 17 -3.33 -11.79 5.13
N LEU A 18 -2.86 -10.56 5.14
CA LEU A 18 -3.47 -9.49 5.92
C LEU A 18 -4.83 -9.13 5.32
N PRO A 19 -5.84 -8.80 6.13
CA PRO A 19 -7.16 -8.37 5.64
C PRO A 19 -7.09 -6.93 5.11
N ILE A 20 -6.28 -6.75 4.07
CA ILE A 20 -6.05 -5.47 3.40
C ILE A 20 -6.28 -5.67 1.90
N SER A 21 -7.09 -4.82 1.29
CA SER A 21 -7.17 -4.62 -0.15
C SER A 21 -6.23 -3.49 -0.56
N ILE A 22 -5.58 -3.58 -1.72
CA ILE A 22 -4.80 -2.48 -2.28
C ILE A 22 -5.56 -1.85 -3.43
N GLY A 23 -5.78 -0.55 -3.36
CA GLY A 23 -6.28 0.28 -4.44
C GLY A 23 -5.14 1.12 -5.04
N ILE A 24 -4.83 0.94 -6.32
CA ILE A 24 -3.78 1.67 -7.02
C ILE A 24 -4.43 2.66 -7.97
N LEU A 25 -4.17 3.96 -7.78
CA LEU A 25 -4.61 4.99 -8.70
C LEU A 25 -3.54 5.25 -9.75
N SER A 26 -3.93 5.19 -11.03
CA SER A 26 -3.04 5.43 -12.16
C SER A 26 -3.63 6.42 -13.15
N TRP A 27 -2.79 7.31 -13.65
CA TRP A 27 -3.12 8.27 -14.71
C TRP A 27 -1.91 8.52 -15.60
N LYS A 28 -1.98 8.08 -16.86
CA LYS A 28 -0.93 8.30 -17.89
C LYS A 28 0.48 7.96 -17.40
N SER A 29 0.63 6.86 -16.70
CA SER A 29 1.85 6.57 -15.95
C SER A 29 2.82 5.61 -16.65
N GLY A 30 2.34 4.79 -17.60
CA GLY A 30 3.20 3.93 -18.43
C GLY A 30 4.30 3.20 -17.65
N GLN A 31 5.56 3.49 -18.00
CA GLN A 31 6.73 2.84 -17.38
C GLN A 31 6.81 3.05 -15.86
N VAL A 32 6.36 4.20 -15.34
CA VAL A 32 6.38 4.48 -13.89
C VAL A 32 5.51 3.49 -13.14
N LEU A 33 4.32 3.17 -13.67
CA LEU A 33 3.45 2.14 -13.08
C LEU A 33 4.11 0.76 -13.14
N VAL A 34 4.78 0.40 -14.26
CA VAL A 34 5.51 -0.86 -14.38
C VAL A 34 6.59 -0.98 -13.30
N ASP A 35 7.35 0.08 -13.06
CA ASP A 35 8.40 0.10 -12.04
C ASP A 35 7.80 -0.06 -10.64
N THR A 36 6.69 0.61 -10.36
CA THR A 36 5.96 0.51 -9.09
C THR A 36 5.42 -0.91 -8.86
N LEU A 37 4.69 -1.46 -9.82
CA LEU A 37 4.14 -2.82 -9.72
C LEU A 37 5.25 -3.88 -9.61
N SER A 38 6.35 -3.68 -10.34
CA SER A 38 7.53 -4.54 -10.22
C SER A 38 8.12 -4.49 -8.81
N SER A 39 8.22 -3.30 -8.22
CA SER A 39 8.71 -3.15 -6.84
C SER A 39 7.81 -3.86 -5.83
N HIS A 40 6.50 -3.76 -5.99
CA HIS A 40 5.51 -4.45 -5.16
C HIS A 40 5.60 -5.97 -5.31
N TYR A 41 5.75 -6.45 -6.53
CA TYR A 41 5.87 -7.87 -6.85
C TYR A 41 7.14 -8.48 -6.24
N PHE A 42 8.32 -7.89 -6.54
CA PHE A 42 9.60 -8.41 -6.08
C PHE A 42 9.78 -8.32 -4.57
N ASN A 43 9.18 -7.33 -3.91
CA ASN A 43 9.18 -7.21 -2.46
C ASN A 43 8.03 -7.97 -1.78
N GLY A 44 7.26 -8.75 -2.52
CA GLY A 44 6.27 -9.70 -1.99
C GLY A 44 5.01 -9.07 -1.42
N LEU A 45 4.69 -7.81 -1.75
CA LEU A 45 3.49 -7.14 -1.24
C LEU A 45 2.21 -7.87 -1.65
N PHE A 46 2.11 -8.30 -2.90
CA PHE A 46 0.92 -9.00 -3.42
C PHE A 46 0.69 -10.38 -2.79
N GLU A 47 1.70 -10.95 -2.16
CA GLU A 47 1.58 -12.22 -1.44
C GLU A 47 0.98 -12.07 -0.05
N ILE A 48 1.13 -10.90 0.57
CA ILE A 48 0.74 -10.64 1.97
C ILE A 48 -0.58 -9.91 2.12
N VAL A 49 -1.16 -9.41 1.03
CA VAL A 49 -2.47 -8.71 1.02
C VAL A 49 -3.56 -9.59 0.42
N ASN A 50 -4.81 -9.25 0.68
CA ASN A 50 -5.95 -10.05 0.25
C ASN A 50 -6.21 -9.94 -1.24
N ASP A 51 -6.27 -8.71 -1.76
CA ASP A 51 -6.50 -8.40 -3.16
C ASP A 51 -5.88 -7.07 -3.56
N VAL A 52 -5.79 -6.86 -4.87
CA VAL A 52 -5.26 -5.65 -5.49
C VAL A 52 -6.16 -5.26 -6.65
N CYS A 53 -6.43 -3.98 -6.83
CA CYS A 53 -7.14 -3.42 -7.98
C CYS A 53 -6.48 -2.13 -8.42
N ILE A 54 -6.40 -1.90 -9.75
CA ILE A 54 -5.91 -0.64 -10.31
C ILE A 54 -7.09 0.14 -10.85
N LEU A 55 -7.16 1.45 -10.59
CA LEU A 55 -8.06 2.35 -11.30
C LEU A 55 -7.24 3.21 -12.26
N PHE A 56 -7.52 3.04 -13.55
CA PHE A 56 -6.94 3.84 -14.61
C PHE A 56 -7.85 5.00 -14.98
N GLN A 57 -7.32 6.21 -14.96
CA GLN A 57 -7.97 7.38 -15.48
C GLN A 57 -7.48 7.68 -16.90
N GLU A 58 -8.39 8.04 -17.83
CA GLU A 58 -8.08 8.17 -19.26
C GLU A 58 -7.43 6.90 -19.82
N PHE A 59 -8.09 5.77 -19.58
CA PHE A 59 -7.62 4.41 -19.87
C PHE A 59 -7.16 4.23 -21.33
N SER A 60 -6.08 3.48 -21.49
CA SER A 60 -5.45 3.19 -22.78
C SER A 60 -5.17 1.69 -22.95
N GLU A 61 -4.85 1.26 -24.18
CA GLU A 61 -4.41 -0.12 -24.46
C GLU A 61 -3.06 -0.45 -23.78
N GLU A 62 -2.22 0.55 -23.53
CA GLU A 62 -0.99 0.37 -22.75
C GLU A 62 -1.31 -0.01 -21.31
N ASP A 63 -2.25 0.69 -20.67
CA ASP A 63 -2.70 0.40 -19.31
C ASP A 63 -3.26 -1.02 -19.19
N LYS A 64 -4.05 -1.44 -20.19
CA LYS A 64 -4.54 -2.81 -20.28
C LYS A 64 -3.41 -3.82 -20.33
N THR A 65 -2.43 -3.58 -21.18
CA THR A 65 -1.27 -4.45 -21.35
C THR A 65 -0.48 -4.59 -20.03
N ILE A 66 -0.32 -3.50 -19.30
CA ILE A 66 0.35 -3.50 -18.00
C ILE A 66 -0.47 -4.32 -16.99
N ALA A 67 -1.75 -4.05 -16.85
CA ALA A 67 -2.62 -4.80 -15.91
C ALA A 67 -2.64 -6.30 -16.21
N ASP A 68 -2.78 -6.67 -17.47
CA ASP A 68 -2.76 -8.08 -17.92
C ASP A 68 -1.41 -8.76 -17.63
N HIS A 69 -0.29 -8.04 -17.82
CA HIS A 69 1.05 -8.56 -17.53
C HIS A 69 1.22 -8.95 -16.05
N PHE A 70 0.72 -8.12 -15.15
CA PHE A 70 0.79 -8.39 -13.70
C PHE A 70 -0.38 -9.24 -13.19
N GLY A 71 -1.38 -9.52 -14.02
CA GLY A 71 -2.59 -10.27 -13.64
C GLY A 71 -3.45 -9.55 -12.60
N ILE A 72 -3.47 -8.22 -12.63
CA ILE A 72 -4.19 -7.39 -11.66
C ILE A 72 -5.52 -6.92 -12.28
N PRO A 73 -6.67 -7.14 -11.61
CA PRO A 73 -7.93 -6.57 -12.05
C PRO A 73 -7.92 -5.05 -12.01
N TYR A 74 -8.69 -4.41 -12.90
CA TYR A 74 -8.70 -2.97 -13.00
C TYR A 74 -10.09 -2.38 -13.28
N ILE A 75 -10.22 -1.09 -12.97
CA ILE A 75 -11.33 -0.21 -13.35
C ILE A 75 -10.81 0.75 -14.43
N ALA A 76 -11.50 0.81 -15.55
CA ALA A 76 -11.15 1.71 -16.65
C ALA A 76 -12.10 2.93 -16.66
N LYS A 77 -11.54 4.13 -16.70
CA LYS A 77 -12.27 5.38 -16.86
C LYS A 77 -11.87 6.08 -18.15
N ASP A 78 -12.84 6.51 -18.94
CA ASP A 78 -12.58 7.25 -20.18
C ASP A 78 -12.01 8.65 -19.92
N ASN A 79 -12.28 9.19 -18.72
CA ASN A 79 -11.85 10.54 -18.32
C ASN A 79 -11.17 10.54 -16.98
N ASN A 80 -10.42 11.61 -16.69
CA ASN A 80 -9.90 11.87 -15.34
C ASN A 80 -11.06 12.34 -14.45
N ILE A 81 -11.43 11.51 -13.47
CA ILE A 81 -12.52 11.76 -12.53
C ILE A 81 -12.04 12.46 -11.24
N GLY A 82 -10.75 12.77 -11.17
CA GLY A 82 -10.12 13.35 -9.98
C GLY A 82 -9.79 12.30 -8.90
N ILE A 83 -8.82 12.65 -8.06
CA ILE A 83 -8.26 11.73 -7.05
C ILE A 83 -9.30 11.28 -6.00
N GLY A 84 -10.14 12.21 -5.53
CA GLY A 84 -11.15 11.91 -4.51
C GLY A 84 -12.18 10.89 -4.98
N GLN A 85 -12.74 11.09 -6.19
CA GLN A 85 -13.71 10.14 -6.75
C GLN A 85 -13.07 8.79 -7.07
N ALA A 86 -11.83 8.80 -7.58
CA ALA A 86 -11.09 7.56 -7.85
C ALA A 86 -10.84 6.75 -6.58
N PHE A 87 -10.52 7.39 -5.46
CA PHE A 87 -10.35 6.71 -4.17
C PHE A 87 -11.65 6.11 -3.64
N ILE A 88 -12.77 6.82 -3.81
CA ILE A 88 -14.10 6.28 -3.47
C ILE A 88 -14.37 5.00 -4.25
N GLU A 89 -14.17 5.02 -5.57
CA GLU A 89 -14.41 3.85 -6.41
C GLU A 89 -13.48 2.67 -6.10
N LEU A 90 -12.21 2.94 -5.79
CA LEU A 90 -11.28 1.91 -5.33
C LEU A 90 -11.74 1.30 -4.00
N THR A 91 -12.25 2.12 -3.10
CA THR A 91 -12.78 1.65 -1.80
C THR A 91 -14.01 0.77 -1.99
N GLU A 92 -14.91 1.11 -2.92
CA GLU A 92 -16.09 0.31 -3.24
C GLU A 92 -15.74 -1.05 -3.87
N GLN A 93 -14.58 -1.18 -4.50
CA GLN A 93 -14.10 -2.43 -5.08
C GLN A 93 -13.29 -3.30 -4.10
N ALA A 94 -12.89 -2.75 -2.97
CA ALA A 94 -12.13 -3.47 -1.97
C ALA A 94 -12.91 -4.69 -1.43
N LYS A 95 -12.21 -5.82 -1.26
CA LYS A 95 -12.81 -7.06 -0.74
C LYS A 95 -12.63 -7.22 0.76
N THR A 96 -12.01 -6.25 1.39
CA THR A 96 -11.78 -6.21 2.85
C THR A 96 -12.19 -4.84 3.39
N ASP A 97 -12.47 -4.78 4.68
CA ASP A 97 -12.84 -3.52 5.37
C ASP A 97 -11.68 -2.52 5.45
N ASN A 98 -10.46 -2.98 5.22
CA ASN A 98 -9.26 -2.13 5.22
C ASN A 98 -8.68 -2.02 3.82
N ILE A 99 -8.46 -0.80 3.37
CA ILE A 99 -7.84 -0.52 2.08
C ILE A 99 -6.55 0.27 2.25
N LEU A 100 -5.50 -0.17 1.58
CA LEU A 100 -4.29 0.61 1.36
C LEU A 100 -4.39 1.28 -0.02
N VAL A 101 -4.54 2.60 -0.04
CA VAL A 101 -4.55 3.36 -1.29
C VAL A 101 -3.14 3.84 -1.59
N VAL A 102 -2.70 3.59 -2.82
CA VAL A 102 -1.39 4.02 -3.33
C VAL A 102 -1.53 4.65 -4.72
N GLU A 103 -0.59 5.49 -5.08
CA GLU A 103 -0.51 6.05 -6.42
C GLU A 103 0.50 5.26 -7.28
N HIS A 104 0.43 5.47 -8.59
CA HIS A 104 1.22 4.72 -9.58
C HIS A 104 2.73 4.88 -9.48
N ASP A 105 3.23 5.81 -8.68
CA ASP A 105 4.65 6.14 -8.50
C ASP A 105 5.20 5.79 -7.11
N TRP A 106 4.46 4.99 -6.34
CA TRP A 106 4.86 4.59 -4.98
C TRP A 106 5.60 3.26 -4.97
N ASN A 107 6.91 3.31 -5.17
CA ASN A 107 7.77 2.14 -5.14
C ASN A 107 7.96 1.59 -3.72
N LEU A 108 7.75 0.30 -3.56
CA LEU A 108 8.07 -0.39 -2.31
C LEU A 108 9.57 -0.70 -2.26
N ILE A 109 10.24 -0.21 -1.22
CA ILE A 109 11.69 -0.36 -1.03
C ILE A 109 12.07 -1.34 0.08
N GLU A 110 11.11 -1.79 0.88
CA GLU A 110 11.34 -2.72 1.97
C GLU A 110 10.97 -4.15 1.57
N ASP A 111 11.61 -5.10 2.22
CA ASP A 111 11.34 -6.51 2.00
C ASP A 111 9.96 -6.94 2.53
N LYS A 112 9.56 -8.15 2.17
CA LYS A 112 8.27 -8.73 2.52
C LYS A 112 8.00 -8.77 4.02
N GLU A 113 8.99 -9.15 4.81
CA GLU A 113 8.83 -9.31 6.26
C GLU A 113 8.65 -7.95 6.94
N THR A 114 9.48 -6.99 6.60
CA THR A 114 9.37 -5.61 7.08
C THR A 114 8.04 -4.99 6.70
N THR A 115 7.64 -5.14 5.43
CA THR A 115 6.36 -4.66 4.92
C THR A 115 5.18 -5.30 5.65
N TYR A 116 5.22 -6.63 5.84
CA TYR A 116 4.17 -7.33 6.59
C TYR A 116 4.02 -6.79 8.01
N ASN A 117 5.13 -6.63 8.73
CA ASN A 117 5.11 -6.14 10.10
C ASN A 117 4.57 -4.70 10.21
N ARG A 118 4.94 -3.83 9.26
CA ARG A 118 4.43 -2.45 9.21
C ARG A 118 2.93 -2.39 8.92
N LEU A 119 2.46 -3.13 7.92
CA LEU A 119 1.04 -3.20 7.60
C LEU A 119 0.23 -3.80 8.74
N LYS A 120 0.76 -4.82 9.41
CA LYS A 120 0.14 -5.41 10.60
C LYS A 120 0.03 -4.39 11.74
N SER A 121 1.10 -3.65 12.02
CA SER A 121 1.07 -2.58 13.01
C SER A 121 0.04 -1.49 12.67
N GLY A 122 -0.08 -1.13 11.40
CA GLY A 122 -1.11 -0.20 10.94
C GLY A 122 -2.53 -0.73 11.17
N LEU A 123 -2.78 -2.02 10.91
CA LEU A 123 -4.06 -2.66 11.21
C LEU A 123 -4.36 -2.67 12.71
N ASP A 124 -3.37 -2.96 13.55
CA ASP A 124 -3.52 -2.95 15.00
C ASP A 124 -3.94 -1.55 15.50
N LEU A 125 -3.44 -0.48 14.86
CA LEU A 125 -3.84 0.90 15.13
C LEU A 125 -5.28 1.19 14.69
N ILE A 126 -5.65 0.86 13.45
CA ILE A 126 -7.02 1.05 12.95
C ILE A 126 -8.03 0.30 13.81
N ASN A 127 -7.68 -0.89 14.29
CA ASN A 127 -8.55 -1.68 15.16
C ASN A 127 -8.62 -1.14 16.60
N SER A 128 -7.79 -0.15 16.97
CA SER A 128 -7.87 0.51 18.27
C SER A 128 -8.75 1.76 18.21
N ASP A 129 -8.18 2.91 17.91
CA ASP A 129 -8.87 4.20 17.98
C ASP A 129 -8.62 5.10 16.76
N TYR A 130 -7.96 4.56 15.69
CA TYR A 130 -7.57 5.35 14.53
C TYR A 130 -8.38 4.95 13.30
N ASP A 131 -8.92 5.94 12.61
CA ASP A 131 -9.64 5.74 11.33
C ASP A 131 -8.68 5.65 10.14
N VAL A 132 -7.50 6.27 10.24
CA VAL A 132 -6.52 6.37 9.14
C VAL A 132 -5.11 6.22 9.67
N VAL A 133 -4.34 5.37 9.01
CA VAL A 133 -2.90 5.25 9.22
C VAL A 133 -2.21 5.68 7.93
N ARG A 134 -1.27 6.60 8.04
CA ARG A 134 -0.48 7.09 6.92
C ARG A 134 0.96 6.66 7.08
N TYR A 135 1.46 5.92 6.09
CA TYR A 135 2.88 5.59 5.99
C TYR A 135 3.64 6.74 5.34
N ARG A 136 4.87 6.98 5.74
CA ARG A 136 5.71 8.07 5.26
C ARG A 136 7.00 7.56 4.65
N HIS A 137 7.58 8.36 3.78
CA HIS A 137 8.89 8.06 3.21
C HIS A 137 9.96 8.08 4.31
N ARG A 138 10.75 7.02 4.41
CA ARG A 138 11.73 6.82 5.47
C ARG A 138 12.78 7.94 5.59
N LYS A 139 13.25 8.46 4.44
CA LYS A 139 14.31 9.49 4.39
C LYS A 139 13.77 10.92 4.28
N ARG A 140 12.50 11.07 3.94
CA ARG A 140 11.84 12.36 3.72
C ARG A 140 10.42 12.29 4.29
N PRO A 141 10.27 12.18 5.60
CA PRO A 141 8.96 11.98 6.22
C PRO A 141 8.02 13.18 6.06
N GLY A 142 8.49 14.26 5.45
CA GLY A 142 7.75 15.51 5.36
C GLY A 142 7.59 16.18 6.73
N ILE A 143 7.13 17.41 6.72
CA ILE A 143 6.65 18.08 7.92
C ILE A 143 5.19 17.68 8.07
N PRO A 144 4.73 17.22 9.24
CA PRO A 144 3.30 16.98 9.45
C PRO A 144 2.55 18.31 9.36
N HIS A 145 2.10 18.64 8.16
CA HIS A 145 1.36 19.88 7.90
C HIS A 145 -0.09 19.82 8.35
N PHE A 146 -0.56 18.68 8.80
CA PHE A 146 -1.98 18.47 9.03
C PHE A 146 -2.23 18.04 10.46
N SER A 147 -2.69 18.96 11.26
CA SER A 147 -3.65 18.63 12.28
C SER A 147 -5.01 18.61 11.62
N PHE A 148 -5.52 17.47 11.20
CA PHE A 148 -6.91 17.38 10.85
C PHE A 148 -7.71 17.42 12.16
N ARG A 149 -8.52 18.45 12.31
CA ARG A 149 -9.55 18.44 13.33
C ARG A 149 -10.79 17.82 12.70
N HIS A 150 -11.03 16.58 13.01
CA HIS A 150 -12.33 15.98 12.72
C HIS A 150 -13.22 16.14 13.93
N ARG A 151 -14.34 16.87 13.77
CA ARG A 151 -15.32 17.13 14.83
C ARG A 151 -14.76 17.74 16.13
N GLY A 152 -13.73 18.57 16.01
CA GLY A 152 -13.12 19.26 17.15
C GLY A 152 -12.05 18.45 17.90
N ASN A 153 -11.77 17.23 17.50
CA ASN A 153 -10.69 16.45 18.07
C ASN A 153 -9.39 16.69 17.31
N GLU A 154 -8.28 16.78 18.04
CA GLU A 154 -6.96 16.78 17.43
C GLU A 154 -6.64 15.36 16.98
N LEU A 155 -6.14 15.24 15.74
CA LEU A 155 -5.52 14.00 15.31
C LEU A 155 -4.19 13.84 16.03
N THR A 156 -4.07 12.75 16.75
CA THR A 156 -2.79 12.37 17.33
C THR A 156 -1.91 11.79 16.24
N TYR A 157 -0.71 12.33 16.08
CA TYR A 157 0.27 11.77 15.17
C TYR A 157 0.82 10.50 15.77
N TYR A 158 0.77 9.45 15.00
CA TYR A 158 1.61 8.31 15.26
C TYR A 158 3.01 8.60 14.78
N ASP A 159 3.90 8.34 15.68
CA ASP A 159 5.26 8.67 15.46
C ASP A 159 6.00 7.61 14.59
N GLU A 160 7.26 7.75 14.59
CA GLU A 160 8.33 7.31 13.74
C GLU A 160 8.38 5.82 13.40
N GLU A 161 7.64 4.95 14.07
CA GLU A 161 7.70 3.49 13.85
C GLU A 161 6.92 3.04 12.62
N ILE A 162 5.94 3.84 12.17
CA ILE A 162 5.19 3.58 10.94
C ILE A 162 5.64 4.53 9.86
N GLU A 163 6.90 4.44 9.53
CA GLU A 163 7.44 5.16 8.40
C GLU A 163 7.03 4.49 7.10
N ALA A 164 6.75 5.29 6.12
CA ALA A 164 6.33 4.85 4.82
C ALA A 164 7.36 3.95 4.16
N THR A 165 6.84 2.95 3.55
CA THR A 165 7.55 2.12 2.61
C THR A 165 7.65 2.74 1.22
N SER A 166 6.95 3.84 0.98
CA SER A 166 6.91 4.55 -0.28
C SER A 166 7.93 5.70 -0.35
N PRO A 167 8.60 5.90 -1.48
CA PRO A 167 9.50 7.04 -1.69
C PRO A 167 8.77 8.37 -1.82
N HIS A 168 7.50 8.37 -2.19
CA HIS A 168 6.72 9.58 -2.39
C HIS A 168 5.72 9.75 -1.28
N LEU A 169 6.05 10.62 -0.41
CA LEU A 169 5.10 11.17 0.49
C LEU A 169 4.96 12.60 0.19
N LEU A 170 3.90 12.85 -0.42
CA LEU A 170 3.14 14.07 -0.37
C LEU A 170 3.98 15.28 0.05
N ASP A 171 4.42 15.99 -0.93
CA ASP A 171 4.70 17.41 -0.81
C ASP A 171 3.41 18.18 -0.53
#